data_f50748c3a5cce170de5b823d2f908f27
#
_entry.id   f50748c3a5cce170de5b823d2f908f27
#
_cell.length_a   1.000
_cell.length_b   1.000
_cell.length_c   1.000
_cell.angle_alpha   90.00
_cell.angle_beta   90.00
_cell.angle_gamma   90.00
#
_symmetry.space_group_name_H-M   'P 1'
#
loop_
_entity.id
_entity.type
_entity.pdbx_description
1 polymer ?
#
loop_
_entity_poly.entity_id
_entity_poly.type
_entity_poly.pdbx_seq_one_letter_code
_entity_poly.pdbx_strand_id
1 'polypeptide(L)'
;MDDIVIFGKSKVELHQLRKEIDEYFKTKMKLKIKENWQIFPTFVRGVDFVGYRTFLNFKLLRKSTCKNFKRKMNKIKNKVKKGQQINYSDWCSINSYKGWLIHCDSYRLNQKYIKPLEFHANQYYLQYVKGKG
;
A
#
# COMPACT_ATOMS: atom_id res chain seq x y z
N MET A 1 -2.76 -14.13 5.56
CA MET A 1 -2.20 -12.82 5.98
C MET A 1 -1.60 -13.04 7.36
N ASP A 2 -0.32 -12.84 7.52
CA ASP A 2 0.44 -13.34 8.68
C ASP A 2 1.07 -12.18 9.49
N ASP A 3 0.69 -10.94 9.18
CA ASP A 3 1.22 -9.76 9.86
C ASP A 3 0.34 -9.38 11.06
N ILE A 4 0.94 -9.25 12.23
CA ILE A 4 0.29 -8.85 13.48
C ILE A 4 0.95 -7.56 13.97
N VAL A 5 0.14 -6.58 14.37
CA VAL A 5 0.60 -5.35 15.02
C VAL A 5 -0.10 -5.22 16.36
N ILE A 6 0.68 -5.01 17.42
CA ILE A 6 0.18 -4.86 18.79
C ILE A 6 0.71 -3.54 19.33
N PHE A 7 -0.17 -2.78 19.97
CA PHE A 7 0.17 -1.54 20.66
C PHE A 7 0.15 -1.76 22.18
N GLY A 8 1.13 -1.21 22.88
CA GLY A 8 1.25 -1.26 24.31
C GLY A 8 1.85 0.03 24.86
N LYS A 9 1.72 0.25 26.16
CA LYS A 9 2.19 1.46 26.83
C LYS A 9 3.68 1.44 27.11
N SER A 10 4.28 0.27 27.30
CA SER A 10 5.69 0.13 27.61
C SER A 10 6.37 -0.95 26.77
N LYS A 11 7.67 -0.77 26.56
CA LYS A 11 8.50 -1.76 25.84
C LYS A 11 8.61 -3.08 26.61
N VAL A 12 8.64 -3.01 27.94
CA VAL A 12 8.74 -4.20 28.82
C VAL A 12 7.48 -5.04 28.70
N GLU A 13 6.30 -4.42 28.79
CA GLU A 13 5.00 -5.07 28.62
C GLU A 13 4.91 -5.78 27.25
N LEU A 14 5.30 -5.11 26.18
CA LEU A 14 5.28 -5.69 24.83
C LEU A 14 6.27 -6.87 24.68
N HIS A 15 7.42 -6.83 25.32
CA HIS A 15 8.34 -7.98 25.33
C HIS A 15 7.75 -9.18 26.07
N GLN A 16 7.08 -8.95 27.19
CA GLN A 16 6.41 -10.02 27.94
C GLN A 16 5.27 -10.62 27.09
N LEU A 17 4.40 -9.80 26.56
CA LEU A 17 3.30 -10.24 25.71
C LEU A 17 3.78 -11.02 24.49
N ARG A 18 4.89 -10.58 23.84
CA ARG A 18 5.47 -11.31 22.73
C ARG A 18 5.89 -12.75 23.13
N LYS A 19 6.49 -12.92 24.33
CA LYS A 19 6.89 -14.25 24.82
C LYS A 19 5.66 -15.14 25.00
N GLU A 20 4.61 -14.62 25.62
CA GLU A 20 3.35 -15.34 25.86
C GLU A 20 2.69 -15.78 24.53
N ILE A 21 2.65 -14.87 23.54
CA ILE A 21 2.12 -15.18 22.20
C ILE A 21 2.99 -16.25 21.51
N ASP A 22 4.30 -16.16 21.57
CA ASP A 22 5.20 -17.14 20.95
C ASP A 22 5.02 -18.54 21.57
N GLU A 23 4.87 -18.60 22.88
CA GLU A 23 4.58 -19.84 23.62
C GLU A 23 3.21 -20.42 23.24
N TYR A 24 2.17 -19.58 23.18
CA TYR A 24 0.84 -20.00 22.74
C TYR A 24 0.87 -20.53 21.30
N PHE A 25 1.53 -19.83 20.39
CA PHE A 25 1.65 -20.28 19.00
C PHE A 25 2.37 -21.63 18.89
N LYS A 26 3.46 -21.83 19.64
CA LYS A 26 4.19 -23.10 19.64
C LYS A 26 3.36 -24.24 20.20
N THR A 27 2.68 -24.02 21.33
CA THR A 27 1.98 -25.10 22.06
C THR A 27 0.62 -25.43 21.45
N LYS A 28 -0.16 -24.44 21.04
CA LYS A 28 -1.53 -24.62 20.56
C LYS A 28 -1.66 -24.68 19.05
N MET A 29 -0.86 -23.92 18.32
CA MET A 29 -1.01 -23.76 16.88
C MET A 29 0.13 -24.40 16.06
N LYS A 30 1.19 -24.87 16.73
CA LYS A 30 2.42 -25.38 16.07
C LYS A 30 3.04 -24.37 15.09
N LEU A 31 2.91 -23.08 15.40
CA LEU A 31 3.46 -21.97 14.64
C LEU A 31 4.63 -21.34 15.39
N LYS A 32 5.50 -20.63 14.68
CA LYS A 32 6.62 -19.88 15.25
C LYS A 32 6.56 -18.43 14.77
N ILE A 33 6.79 -17.48 15.68
CA ILE A 33 6.98 -16.07 15.32
C ILE A 33 8.28 -15.94 14.52
N LYS A 34 8.24 -15.24 13.39
CA LYS A 34 9.43 -14.95 12.57
C LYS A 34 10.41 -14.08 13.36
N GLU A 35 11.70 -14.27 13.13
CA GLU A 35 12.77 -13.58 13.87
C GLU A 35 12.87 -12.07 13.56
N ASN A 36 12.22 -11.59 12.50
CA ASN A 36 12.21 -10.19 12.09
C ASN A 36 11.17 -9.32 12.81
N TRP A 37 10.61 -9.79 13.95
CA TRP A 37 9.74 -8.98 14.80
C TRP A 37 10.48 -7.76 15.36
N GLN A 38 9.75 -6.67 15.61
CA GLN A 38 10.33 -5.42 16.11
C GLN A 38 9.40 -4.76 17.11
N ILE A 39 9.99 -4.18 18.16
CA ILE A 39 9.31 -3.31 19.12
C ILE A 39 9.98 -1.95 19.08
N PHE A 40 9.21 -0.91 18.76
CA PHE A 40 9.71 0.45 18.65
C PHE A 40 8.64 1.48 18.99
N PRO A 41 9.01 2.70 19.41
CA PRO A 41 8.07 3.79 19.63
C PRO A 41 7.47 4.26 18.29
N THR A 42 6.14 4.33 18.23
CA THR A 42 5.39 4.69 17.00
C THR A 42 5.64 6.12 16.52
N PHE A 43 5.97 7.03 17.44
CA PHE A 43 6.30 8.42 17.12
C PHE A 43 7.66 8.59 16.43
N VAL A 44 8.57 7.60 16.55
CA VAL A 44 9.91 7.69 15.95
C VAL A 44 9.90 7.44 14.45
N ARG A 45 9.19 6.41 13.99
CA ARG A 45 9.29 6.02 12.57
C ARG A 45 8.00 5.57 11.91
N GLY A 46 6.88 5.59 12.61
CA GLY A 46 5.61 5.05 12.11
C GLY A 46 5.61 3.53 11.96
N VAL A 47 4.44 2.97 11.71
CA VAL A 47 4.20 1.53 11.57
C VAL A 47 3.98 1.16 10.12
N ASP A 48 4.80 0.26 9.57
CA ASP A 48 4.59 -0.33 8.25
C ASP A 48 3.59 -1.48 8.35
N PHE A 49 2.37 -1.27 7.85
CA PHE A 49 1.32 -2.28 7.86
C PHE A 49 0.44 -2.18 6.59
N VAL A 50 0.12 -3.33 6.01
CA VAL A 50 -0.77 -3.46 4.83
C VAL A 50 -0.44 -2.46 3.71
N GLY A 51 0.85 -2.28 3.42
CA GLY A 51 1.31 -1.43 2.30
C GLY A 51 1.37 0.08 2.59
N TYR A 52 1.03 0.49 3.80
CA TYR A 52 1.13 1.87 4.26
C TYR A 52 2.15 2.01 5.39
N ARG A 53 2.66 3.23 5.58
CA ARG A 53 3.38 3.65 6.77
C ARG A 53 2.51 4.65 7.52
N THR A 54 2.02 4.23 8.67
CA THR A 54 1.11 5.02 9.52
C THR A 54 1.88 5.69 10.64
N PHE A 55 1.75 7.00 10.74
CA PHE A 55 2.22 7.85 11.82
C PHE A 55 1.03 8.30 12.68
N LEU A 56 1.27 9.03 13.76
CA LEU A 56 0.19 9.50 14.64
C LEU A 56 -0.84 10.35 13.89
N ASN A 57 -0.39 11.30 13.07
CA ASN A 57 -1.25 12.31 12.44
C ASN A 57 -1.38 12.16 10.93
N PHE A 58 -0.65 11.26 10.30
CA PHE A 58 -0.70 11.07 8.85
C PHE A 58 -0.31 9.65 8.44
N LYS A 59 -0.70 9.29 7.22
CA LYS A 59 -0.42 7.98 6.63
C LYS A 59 0.12 8.14 5.22
N LEU A 60 1.18 7.43 4.92
CA LEU A 60 1.83 7.43 3.60
C LEU A 60 1.80 6.03 2.98
N LEU A 61 1.94 5.95 1.67
CA LEU A 61 2.29 4.67 1.04
C LEU A 61 3.64 4.18 1.54
N ARG A 62 3.76 2.88 1.79
CA ARG A 62 5.06 2.23 2.05
C ARG A 62 6.04 2.57 0.91
N LYS A 63 7.31 2.80 1.25
CA LYS A 63 8.34 3.23 0.30
C LYS A 63 8.43 2.33 -0.95
N SER A 64 8.37 1.00 -0.78
CA SER A 64 8.37 0.04 -1.88
C SER A 64 7.14 0.16 -2.77
N THR A 65 5.94 0.25 -2.17
CA THR A 65 4.66 0.43 -2.88
C THR A 65 4.67 1.75 -3.67
N CYS A 66 5.13 2.84 -3.05
CA CYS A 66 5.24 4.14 -3.70
C CYS A 66 6.22 4.12 -4.88
N LYS A 67 7.35 3.42 -4.75
CA LYS A 67 8.32 3.25 -5.85
C LYS A 67 7.72 2.48 -7.03
N ASN A 68 7.02 1.39 -6.76
CA ASN A 68 6.35 0.58 -7.78
C ASN A 68 5.23 1.36 -8.48
N PHE A 69 4.42 2.09 -7.71
CA PHE A 69 3.41 3.01 -8.21
C PHE A 69 4.01 4.02 -9.21
N LYS A 70 5.02 4.78 -8.79
CA LYS A 70 5.68 5.79 -9.62
C LYS A 70 6.22 5.18 -10.92
N ARG A 71 6.89 4.02 -10.83
CA ARG A 71 7.43 3.32 -11.99
C ARG A 71 6.33 2.90 -12.97
N LYS A 72 5.24 2.32 -12.48
CA LYS A 72 4.12 1.88 -13.32
C LYS A 72 3.42 3.08 -13.99
N MET A 73 3.10 4.13 -13.24
CA MET A 73 2.46 5.33 -13.79
C MET A 73 3.34 6.04 -14.82
N ASN A 74 4.64 6.15 -14.58
CA ASN A 74 5.57 6.72 -15.56
C ASN A 74 5.64 5.89 -16.86
N LYS A 75 5.61 4.56 -16.75
CA LYS A 75 5.56 3.69 -17.94
C LYS A 75 4.31 3.96 -18.77
N ILE A 76 3.14 4.05 -18.14
CA ILE A 76 1.87 4.35 -18.84
C ILE A 76 1.91 5.76 -19.44
N LYS A 77 2.39 6.74 -18.68
CA LYS A 77 2.54 8.14 -19.14
C LYS A 77 3.44 8.26 -20.37
N ASN A 78 4.55 7.54 -20.40
CA ASN A 78 5.45 7.51 -21.56
C ASN A 78 4.81 6.84 -22.78
N LYS A 79 4.00 5.79 -22.56
CA LYS A 79 3.21 5.14 -23.63
C LYS A 79 2.24 6.13 -24.28
N VAL A 80 1.47 6.86 -23.46
CA VAL A 80 0.51 7.87 -23.91
C VAL A 80 1.23 9.02 -24.65
N LYS A 81 2.36 9.50 -24.14
CA LYS A 81 3.16 10.54 -24.81
C LYS A 81 3.66 10.13 -26.21
N LYS A 82 3.82 8.84 -26.45
CA LYS A 82 4.16 8.28 -27.78
C LYS A 82 2.94 8.07 -28.68
N GLY A 83 1.77 8.58 -28.33
CA GLY A 83 0.52 8.43 -29.09
C GLY A 83 -0.13 7.04 -28.97
N GLN A 84 0.36 6.17 -28.10
CA GLN A 84 -0.20 4.83 -27.91
C GLN A 84 -1.37 4.88 -26.93
N GLN A 85 -2.42 4.13 -27.23
CA GLN A 85 -3.57 3.97 -26.33
C GLN A 85 -3.21 3.07 -25.13
N ILE A 86 -3.87 3.33 -23.99
CA ILE A 86 -3.81 2.46 -22.82
C ILE A 86 -4.58 1.17 -23.11
N ASN A 87 -4.12 0.06 -22.54
CA ASN A 87 -4.81 -1.21 -22.62
C ASN A 87 -5.53 -1.53 -21.27
N TYR A 88 -6.24 -2.67 -21.22
CA TYR A 88 -6.97 -3.12 -20.03
C TYR A 88 -6.07 -3.20 -18.78
N SER A 89 -4.86 -3.75 -18.90
CA SER A 89 -3.91 -3.84 -17.78
C SER A 89 -3.44 -2.47 -17.27
N ASP A 90 -3.30 -1.49 -18.17
CA ASP A 90 -2.95 -0.12 -17.79
C ASP A 90 -4.12 0.54 -17.05
N TRP A 91 -5.35 0.39 -17.57
CA TRP A 91 -6.57 0.88 -16.96
C TRP A 91 -6.79 0.28 -15.56
N CYS A 92 -6.68 -1.04 -15.40
CA CYS A 92 -6.76 -1.71 -14.10
C CYS A 92 -5.70 -1.18 -13.13
N SER A 93 -4.47 -0.97 -13.61
CA SER A 93 -3.38 -0.45 -12.78
C SER A 93 -3.65 0.97 -12.28
N ILE A 94 -4.17 1.85 -13.14
CA ILE A 94 -4.53 3.21 -12.76
C ILE A 94 -5.61 3.20 -11.66
N ASN A 95 -6.68 2.42 -11.87
CA ASN A 95 -7.78 2.35 -10.90
C ASN A 95 -7.37 1.69 -9.57
N SER A 96 -6.57 0.62 -9.63
CA SER A 96 -6.04 -0.02 -8.42
C SER A 96 -5.20 0.96 -7.59
N TYR A 97 -4.30 1.69 -8.22
CA TYR A 97 -3.50 2.68 -7.49
C TYR A 97 -4.31 3.91 -7.05
N LYS A 98 -5.35 4.32 -7.78
CA LYS A 98 -6.33 5.33 -7.28
C LYS A 98 -6.92 4.86 -5.95
N GLY A 99 -7.38 3.61 -5.88
CA GLY A 99 -7.91 3.01 -4.66
C GLY A 99 -6.91 3.02 -3.50
N TRP A 100 -5.63 2.74 -3.76
CA TRP A 100 -4.60 2.84 -2.73
C TRP A 100 -4.38 4.28 -2.23
N LEU A 101 -4.39 5.25 -3.13
CA LEU A 101 -4.10 6.65 -2.81
C LEU A 101 -5.18 7.33 -1.97
N ILE A 102 -6.45 6.91 -2.05
CA ILE A 102 -7.54 7.50 -1.23
C ILE A 102 -7.41 7.19 0.26
N HIS A 103 -6.63 6.17 0.64
CA HIS A 103 -6.45 5.76 2.03
C HIS A 103 -5.19 6.34 2.69
N CYS A 104 -4.53 7.31 2.07
CA CYS A 104 -3.31 7.94 2.61
C CYS A 104 -3.15 9.39 2.14
N ASP A 105 -2.21 10.11 2.74
CA ASP A 105 -1.85 11.49 2.36
C ASP A 105 -1.11 11.50 1.03
N SER A 106 -1.85 11.53 -0.05
CA SER A 106 -1.37 11.28 -1.39
C SER A 106 -1.64 12.39 -2.41
N TYR A 107 -2.12 13.57 -1.98
CA TYR A 107 -2.50 14.65 -2.87
C TYR A 107 -1.46 14.94 -3.96
N ARG A 108 -0.18 15.13 -3.56
CA ARG A 108 0.91 15.41 -4.52
C ARG A 108 1.16 14.24 -5.49
N LEU A 109 1.02 12.99 -5.02
CA LEU A 109 1.16 11.80 -5.85
C LEU A 109 0.02 11.72 -6.87
N ASN A 110 -1.20 11.96 -6.43
CA ASN A 110 -2.38 11.97 -7.29
C ASN A 110 -2.22 13.03 -8.40
N GLN A 111 -1.94 14.28 -8.06
CA GLN A 111 -1.76 15.38 -9.03
C GLN A 111 -0.67 15.07 -10.06
N LYS A 112 0.46 14.51 -9.62
CA LYS A 112 1.62 14.28 -10.50
C LYS A 112 1.48 13.04 -11.38
N TYR A 113 0.86 11.97 -10.89
CA TYR A 113 0.92 10.65 -11.54
C TYR A 113 -0.43 10.15 -12.04
N ILE A 114 -1.53 10.40 -11.34
CA ILE A 114 -2.87 9.91 -11.72
C ILE A 114 -3.59 10.93 -12.60
N LYS A 115 -3.70 12.17 -12.16
CA LYS A 115 -4.47 13.21 -12.84
C LYS A 115 -4.13 13.34 -14.34
N PRO A 116 -2.86 13.28 -14.78
CA PRO A 116 -2.52 13.31 -16.20
C PRO A 116 -3.01 12.08 -17.01
N LEU A 117 -3.38 11.00 -16.34
CA LEU A 117 -3.85 9.75 -16.96
C LEU A 117 -5.37 9.58 -16.90
N GLU A 118 -6.09 10.42 -16.14
CA GLU A 118 -7.54 10.29 -15.93
C GLU A 118 -8.34 10.37 -17.22
N PHE A 119 -7.99 11.29 -18.10
CA PHE A 119 -8.64 11.43 -19.40
C PHE A 119 -8.57 10.12 -20.21
N HIS A 120 -7.38 9.53 -20.32
CA HIS A 120 -7.16 8.28 -21.07
C HIS A 120 -7.85 7.09 -20.41
N ALA A 121 -7.86 7.05 -19.06
CA ALA A 121 -8.56 6.01 -18.31
C ALA A 121 -10.08 6.08 -18.52
N ASN A 122 -10.65 7.29 -18.54
CA ASN A 122 -12.06 7.51 -18.79
C ASN A 122 -12.45 7.18 -20.23
N GLN A 123 -11.64 7.57 -21.23
CA GLN A 123 -11.85 7.16 -22.62
C GLN A 123 -11.87 5.64 -22.76
N TYR A 124 -10.89 4.95 -22.17
CA TYR A 124 -10.86 3.50 -22.19
C TYR A 124 -12.12 2.88 -21.58
N TYR A 125 -12.56 3.39 -20.42
CA TYR A 125 -13.77 2.92 -19.76
C TYR A 125 -15.02 3.07 -20.64
N LEU A 126 -15.23 4.24 -21.24
CA LEU A 126 -16.37 4.49 -22.11
C LEU A 126 -16.37 3.58 -23.34
N GLN A 127 -15.22 3.37 -23.95
CA GLN A 127 -15.09 2.62 -25.21
C GLN A 127 -15.17 1.10 -25.01
N TYR A 128 -14.58 0.56 -23.96
CA TYR A 128 -14.34 -0.88 -23.83
C TYR A 128 -15.00 -1.55 -22.62
N VAL A 129 -15.42 -0.79 -21.62
CA VAL A 129 -15.98 -1.33 -20.38
C VAL A 129 -17.48 -1.05 -20.31
N LYS A 130 -17.91 0.21 -20.46
CA LYS A 130 -19.31 0.61 -20.40
C LYS A 130 -20.15 0.02 -21.53
N GLY A 131 -19.57 -0.20 -22.71
CA GLY A 131 -20.26 -0.76 -23.89
C GLY A 131 -20.48 -2.28 -23.87
N LYS A 132 -20.06 -2.98 -22.80
CA LYS A 132 -20.22 -4.44 -22.62
C LYS A 132 -21.27 -4.83 -21.57
N GLY A 133 -21.99 -3.85 -21.03
CA GLY A 133 -23.09 -4.04 -20.07
C GLY A 133 -24.45 -4.02 -20.73
#